data_1f339aa2b7b85788ccf06c7e5c3dfeb8
#
_entry.id   1f339aa2b7b85788ccf06c7e5c3dfeb8
#
_cell.length_a   1.000
_cell.length_b   1.000
_cell.length_c   1.000
_cell.angle_alpha   90.00
_cell.angle_beta   90.00
_cell.angle_gamma   90.00
#
_symmetry.space_group_name_H-M   'P 1'
#
loop_
_entity.id
_entity.type
_entity.pdbx_description
1 polymer ?
#
loop_
_entity_poly.entity_id
_entity_poly.type
_entity_poly.pdbx_seq_one_letter_code
_entity_poly.pdbx_strand_id
1 'polypeptide(L)'
;MTALAGTDGRLRCPWALASDDYLAYHDTEWGRPVHGESALFERLCLEGFQSGLSWITILRKRDAFREAFSGFDPHKVAAFGEAEVESLMGDAGIVRNEAKIRATIGNARALLALPDGESLGALLERHRPPGKPAPQTLADVPAETTESRSLSRELRRHG
;
A
#
# COMPACT_ATOMS: atom_id res chain seq x y z
N MET A 1 -5.40 19.02 -10.65
CA MET A 1 -5.97 18.10 -11.68
C MET A 1 -7.46 18.40 -11.73
N THR A 2 -7.93 19.00 -12.82
CA THR A 2 -9.36 19.33 -12.95
C THR A 2 -10.14 18.01 -12.96
N ALA A 3 -11.11 17.87 -12.05
CA ALA A 3 -11.98 16.71 -12.03
C ALA A 3 -12.75 16.60 -13.37
N LEU A 4 -12.94 15.38 -13.84
CA LEU A 4 -13.68 15.07 -15.05
C LEU A 4 -14.99 14.39 -14.70
N ALA A 5 -16.04 14.71 -15.46
CA ALA A 5 -17.33 14.04 -15.32
C ALA A 5 -17.25 12.64 -15.97
N GLY A 6 -17.61 11.61 -15.21
CA GLY A 6 -17.86 10.28 -15.74
C GLY A 6 -19.18 10.21 -16.51
N THR A 7 -19.48 9.08 -17.09
CA THR A 7 -20.75 8.83 -17.82
C THR A 7 -21.99 8.93 -16.93
N ASP A 8 -21.81 8.79 -15.62
CA ASP A 8 -22.84 8.95 -14.58
C ASP A 8 -22.95 10.39 -14.04
N GLY A 9 -22.23 11.35 -14.63
CA GLY A 9 -22.21 12.76 -14.24
C GLY A 9 -21.40 13.07 -12.98
N ARG A 10 -20.80 12.10 -12.30
CA ARG A 10 -19.99 12.33 -11.10
C ARG A 10 -18.61 12.85 -11.48
N LEU A 11 -18.13 13.84 -10.73
CA LEU A 11 -16.78 14.37 -10.88
C LEU A 11 -15.77 13.44 -10.18
N ARG A 12 -14.71 13.06 -10.91
CA ARG A 12 -13.65 12.18 -10.43
C ARG A 12 -12.27 12.67 -10.85
N CYS A 13 -11.26 12.16 -10.17
CA CYS A 13 -9.90 12.32 -10.64
C CYS A 13 -9.75 11.74 -12.06
N PRO A 14 -9.07 12.40 -13.00
CA PRO A 14 -8.94 11.91 -14.39
C PRO A 14 -8.41 10.49 -14.51
N TRP A 15 -7.48 10.08 -13.65
CA TRP A 15 -6.91 8.74 -13.66
C TRP A 15 -7.96 7.64 -13.35
N ALA A 16 -9.02 7.98 -12.58
CA ALA A 16 -10.08 7.03 -12.24
C ALA A 16 -10.88 6.60 -13.47
N LEU A 17 -10.93 7.43 -14.50
CA LEU A 17 -11.67 7.15 -15.74
C LEU A 17 -10.84 6.37 -16.78
N ALA A 18 -9.62 5.97 -16.44
CA ALA A 18 -8.74 5.24 -17.35
C ALA A 18 -9.10 3.75 -17.51
N SER A 19 -9.81 3.15 -16.54
CA SER A 19 -10.29 1.77 -16.59
C SER A 19 -11.35 1.52 -15.53
N ASP A 20 -12.15 0.45 -15.70
CA ASP A 20 -13.16 0.03 -14.73
C ASP A 20 -12.54 -0.33 -13.37
N ASP A 21 -11.36 -0.96 -13.36
CA ASP A 21 -10.62 -1.27 -12.12
C ASP A 21 -10.27 0.02 -11.34
N TYR A 22 -9.78 1.04 -12.04
CA TYR A 22 -9.48 2.33 -11.41
C TYR A 22 -10.74 3.06 -10.97
N LEU A 23 -11.82 2.97 -11.73
CA LEU A 23 -13.09 3.58 -11.37
C LEU A 23 -13.63 2.98 -10.07
N ALA A 24 -13.66 1.65 -9.98
CA ALA A 24 -14.09 0.93 -8.79
C ALA A 24 -13.20 1.28 -7.58
N TYR A 25 -11.88 1.22 -7.74
CA TYR A 25 -10.93 1.57 -6.68
C TYR A 25 -11.10 3.00 -6.18
N HIS A 26 -11.24 3.98 -7.10
CA HIS A 26 -11.44 5.38 -6.74
C HIS A 26 -12.73 5.59 -5.93
N ASP A 27 -13.82 4.98 -6.36
CA ASP A 27 -15.13 5.22 -5.75
C ASP A 27 -15.34 4.49 -4.43
N THR A 28 -14.61 3.38 -4.19
CA THR A 28 -14.83 2.52 -3.03
C THR A 28 -13.72 2.51 -2.02
N GLU A 29 -12.46 2.81 -2.42
CA GLU A 29 -11.30 2.63 -1.55
C GLU A 29 -10.40 3.86 -1.43
N TRP A 30 -10.13 4.54 -2.55
CA TRP A 30 -9.17 5.64 -2.56
C TRP A 30 -9.63 6.81 -1.67
N GLY A 31 -8.72 7.30 -0.80
CA GLY A 31 -9.03 8.37 0.14
C GLY A 31 -9.90 7.94 1.33
N ARG A 32 -10.21 6.65 1.47
CA ARG A 32 -10.93 6.12 2.62
C ARG A 32 -9.96 5.54 3.65
N PRO A 33 -10.27 5.65 4.96
CA PRO A 33 -9.45 5.05 5.99
C PRO A 33 -9.38 3.53 5.83
N VAL A 34 -8.19 2.97 6.06
CA VAL A 34 -7.96 1.53 6.18
C VAL A 34 -7.88 1.17 7.66
N HIS A 35 -8.55 0.13 8.08
CA HIS A 35 -8.63 -0.30 9.47
C HIS A 35 -8.14 -1.74 9.65
N GLY A 36 -7.47 -1.99 10.77
CA GLY A 36 -6.93 -3.30 11.13
C GLY A 36 -5.49 -3.51 10.65
N GLU A 37 -4.68 -4.15 11.48
CA GLU A 37 -3.23 -4.30 11.26
C GLU A 37 -2.92 -5.03 9.95
N SER A 38 -3.60 -6.14 9.65
CA SER A 38 -3.35 -6.89 8.40
C SER A 38 -3.69 -6.07 7.16
N ALA A 39 -4.77 -5.28 7.18
CA ALA A 39 -5.14 -4.43 6.05
C ALA A 39 -4.17 -3.24 5.87
N LEU A 40 -3.68 -2.66 6.97
CA LEU A 40 -2.64 -1.63 6.92
C LEU A 40 -1.32 -2.21 6.43
N PHE A 41 -0.96 -3.41 6.90
CA PHE A 41 0.23 -4.13 6.45
C PHE A 41 0.14 -4.50 4.97
N GLU A 42 -1.02 -5.01 4.50
CA GLU A 42 -1.28 -5.24 3.07
C GLU A 42 -1.01 -3.97 2.26
N ARG A 43 -1.60 -2.85 2.68
CA ARG A 43 -1.45 -1.58 1.95
C ARG A 43 0.02 -1.15 1.89
N LEU A 44 0.73 -1.19 3.01
CA LEU A 44 2.14 -0.84 3.06
C LEU A 44 3.00 -1.72 2.12
N CYS A 45 2.77 -3.03 2.13
CA CYS A 45 3.50 -3.96 1.27
C CYS A 45 3.19 -3.74 -0.21
N LEU A 46 1.91 -3.54 -0.57
CA LEU A 46 1.52 -3.28 -1.96
C LEU A 46 2.09 -1.96 -2.50
N GLU A 47 2.17 -0.91 -1.68
CA GLU A 47 2.87 0.34 -2.04
C GLU A 47 4.38 0.08 -2.26
N GLY A 48 5.00 -0.77 -1.44
CA GLY A 48 6.37 -1.22 -1.65
C GLY A 48 6.54 -1.98 -2.99
N PHE A 49 5.61 -2.89 -3.30
CA PHE A 49 5.61 -3.61 -4.58
C PHE A 49 5.38 -2.69 -5.77
N GLN A 50 4.63 -1.60 -5.61
CA GLN A 50 4.38 -0.62 -6.66
C GLN A 50 5.66 0.11 -7.10
N SER A 51 6.66 0.27 -6.25
CA SER A 51 7.88 1.02 -6.60
C SER A 51 8.44 0.58 -7.95
N GLY A 52 8.50 1.53 -8.92
CA GLY A 52 8.90 1.29 -10.31
C GLY A 52 7.80 0.70 -11.22
N LEU A 53 6.57 0.57 -10.74
CA LEU A 53 5.43 0.05 -11.49
C LEU A 53 4.23 0.99 -11.41
N SER A 54 3.22 0.76 -12.26
CA SER A 54 1.94 1.46 -12.15
C SER A 54 1.05 0.83 -11.08
N TRP A 55 0.24 1.65 -10.40
CA TRP A 55 -0.72 1.15 -9.40
C TRP A 55 -1.72 0.14 -9.99
N ILE A 56 -2.16 0.33 -11.24
CA ILE A 56 -3.06 -0.62 -11.89
C ILE A 56 -2.48 -2.02 -12.00
N THR A 57 -1.15 -2.14 -12.15
CA THR A 57 -0.47 -3.44 -12.18
C THR A 57 -0.61 -4.15 -10.83
N ILE A 58 -0.44 -3.42 -9.74
CA ILE A 58 -0.61 -3.96 -8.38
C ILE A 58 -2.07 -4.26 -8.09
N LEU A 59 -2.96 -3.34 -8.43
CA LEU A 59 -4.39 -3.46 -8.19
C LEU A 59 -4.97 -4.74 -8.83
N ARG A 60 -4.59 -5.03 -10.10
CA ARG A 60 -5.02 -6.22 -10.81
C ARG A 60 -4.44 -7.53 -10.27
N LYS A 61 -3.31 -7.45 -9.57
CA LYS A 61 -2.65 -8.61 -8.96
C LYS A 61 -2.99 -8.77 -7.47
N ARG A 62 -3.81 -7.86 -6.91
CA ARG A 62 -4.02 -7.77 -5.46
C ARG A 62 -4.56 -9.07 -4.85
N ASP A 63 -5.49 -9.73 -5.51
CA ASP A 63 -6.06 -10.98 -4.99
C ASP A 63 -5.02 -12.11 -5.00
N ALA A 64 -4.21 -12.22 -6.05
CA ALA A 64 -3.07 -13.13 -6.07
C ALA A 64 -2.03 -12.80 -4.98
N PHE A 65 -1.76 -11.52 -4.73
CA PHE A 65 -0.92 -11.12 -3.62
C PHE A 65 -1.50 -11.55 -2.26
N ARG A 66 -2.81 -11.42 -2.06
CA ARG A 66 -3.48 -11.88 -0.82
C ARG A 66 -3.34 -13.38 -0.63
N GLU A 67 -3.54 -14.17 -1.67
CA GLU A 67 -3.34 -15.62 -1.63
C GLU A 67 -1.88 -15.95 -1.32
N ALA A 68 -0.94 -15.39 -2.07
CA ALA A 68 0.49 -15.62 -1.96
C ALA A 68 1.06 -15.26 -0.58
N PHE A 69 0.58 -14.17 0.03
CA PHE A 69 1.02 -13.69 1.34
C PHE A 69 0.02 -14.00 2.48
N SER A 70 -0.78 -15.06 2.35
CA SER A 70 -1.69 -15.55 3.41
C SER A 70 -2.60 -14.47 3.98
N GLY A 71 -3.21 -13.65 3.13
CA GLY A 71 -4.07 -12.53 3.50
C GLY A 71 -3.33 -11.40 4.19
N PHE A 72 -2.01 -11.30 4.02
CA PHE A 72 -1.14 -10.35 4.71
C PHE A 72 -1.29 -10.42 6.24
N ASP A 73 -1.53 -11.62 6.77
CA ASP A 73 -1.42 -11.88 8.20
C ASP A 73 0.05 -11.76 8.63
N PRO A 74 0.43 -10.77 9.46
CA PRO A 74 1.84 -10.55 9.80
C PRO A 74 2.49 -11.76 10.47
N HIS A 75 1.74 -12.53 11.27
CA HIS A 75 2.28 -13.71 11.94
C HIS A 75 2.63 -14.81 10.94
N LYS A 76 1.78 -15.03 9.93
CA LYS A 76 2.03 -16.01 8.88
C LYS A 76 3.18 -15.59 7.99
N VAL A 77 3.16 -14.33 7.52
CA VAL A 77 4.20 -13.80 6.62
C VAL A 77 5.57 -13.76 7.31
N ALA A 78 5.64 -13.42 8.61
CA ALA A 78 6.90 -13.43 9.37
C ALA A 78 7.54 -14.83 9.47
N ALA A 79 6.72 -15.88 9.40
CA ALA A 79 7.17 -17.26 9.45
C ALA A 79 7.71 -17.79 8.10
N PHE A 80 7.52 -17.06 7.01
CA PHE A 80 8.03 -17.47 5.70
C PHE A 80 9.56 -17.59 5.71
N GLY A 81 10.05 -18.70 5.11
CA GLY A 81 11.45 -19.02 4.92
C GLY A 81 11.85 -19.08 3.45
N GLU A 82 12.96 -19.73 3.16
CA GLU A 82 13.49 -19.83 1.79
C GLU A 82 12.55 -20.61 0.85
N ALA A 83 11.84 -21.62 1.35
CA ALA A 83 10.90 -22.40 0.54
C ALA A 83 9.73 -21.52 0.05
N GLU A 84 9.20 -20.63 0.90
CA GLU A 84 8.15 -19.69 0.51
C GLU A 84 8.69 -18.63 -0.45
N VAL A 85 9.91 -18.12 -0.24
CA VAL A 85 10.54 -17.17 -1.17
C VAL A 85 10.69 -17.79 -2.56
N GLU A 86 11.18 -19.04 -2.64
CA GLU A 86 11.31 -19.78 -3.91
C GLU A 86 9.96 -19.99 -4.59
N SER A 87 8.95 -20.40 -3.82
CA SER A 87 7.58 -20.55 -4.30
C SER A 87 7.01 -19.24 -4.85
N LEU A 88 7.17 -18.13 -4.12
CA LEU A 88 6.72 -16.80 -4.52
C LEU A 88 7.45 -16.28 -5.77
N MET A 89 8.72 -16.62 -5.94
CA MET A 89 9.47 -16.30 -7.17
C MET A 89 8.97 -17.08 -8.38
N GLY A 90 8.34 -18.24 -8.17
CA GLY A 90 7.66 -19.02 -9.20
C GLY A 90 6.25 -18.50 -9.57
N ASP A 91 5.62 -17.72 -8.71
CA ASP A 91 4.23 -17.28 -8.87
C ASP A 91 4.10 -16.12 -9.86
N ALA A 92 3.55 -16.38 -11.05
CA ALA A 92 3.27 -15.35 -12.06
C ALA A 92 2.09 -14.44 -11.68
N GLY A 93 1.29 -14.79 -10.68
CA GLY A 93 0.20 -13.98 -10.16
C GLY A 93 0.68 -12.70 -9.49
N ILE A 94 1.88 -12.72 -8.90
CA ILE A 94 2.47 -11.55 -8.22
C ILE A 94 3.59 -10.90 -9.03
N VAL A 95 4.19 -9.85 -8.47
CA VAL A 95 5.45 -9.26 -8.97
C VAL A 95 6.62 -10.07 -8.44
N ARG A 96 7.25 -10.86 -9.30
CA ARG A 96 8.39 -11.74 -8.98
C ARG A 96 9.67 -10.92 -8.80
N ASN A 97 9.83 -10.34 -7.64
CA ASN A 97 11.03 -9.58 -7.25
C ASN A 97 11.47 -10.03 -5.88
N GLU A 98 12.57 -10.77 -5.80
CA GLU A 98 13.06 -11.38 -4.58
C GLU A 98 13.32 -10.35 -3.47
N ALA A 99 13.91 -9.20 -3.80
CA ALA A 99 14.17 -8.16 -2.82
C ALA A 99 12.88 -7.64 -2.18
N LYS A 100 11.81 -7.45 -2.97
CA LYS A 100 10.51 -7.00 -2.47
C LYS A 100 9.80 -8.08 -1.65
N ILE A 101 9.91 -9.34 -2.06
CA ILE A 101 9.37 -10.49 -1.31
C ILE A 101 10.06 -10.57 0.06
N ARG A 102 11.40 -10.56 0.08
CA ARG A 102 12.17 -10.60 1.33
C ARG A 102 11.91 -9.37 2.21
N ALA A 103 11.75 -8.19 1.62
CA ALA A 103 11.39 -6.99 2.36
C ALA A 103 10.00 -7.12 3.02
N THR A 104 9.03 -7.72 2.33
CA THR A 104 7.69 -7.98 2.91
C THR A 104 7.78 -8.90 4.12
N ILE A 105 8.58 -9.96 4.05
CA ILE A 105 8.83 -10.87 5.18
C ILE A 105 9.54 -10.14 6.33
N GLY A 106 10.57 -9.33 6.00
CA GLY A 106 11.27 -8.50 6.98
C GLY A 106 10.34 -7.51 7.67
N ASN A 107 9.48 -6.83 6.92
CA ASN A 107 8.49 -5.90 7.44
C ASN A 107 7.47 -6.58 8.37
N ALA A 108 7.06 -7.81 8.07
CA ALA A 108 6.19 -8.58 8.96
C ALA A 108 6.88 -8.86 10.31
N ARG A 109 8.16 -9.27 10.27
CA ARG A 109 8.97 -9.49 11.48
C ARG A 109 9.17 -8.20 12.27
N ALA A 110 9.46 -7.09 11.59
CA ALA A 110 9.61 -5.77 12.20
C ALA A 110 8.30 -5.32 12.89
N LEU A 111 7.16 -5.54 12.23
CA LEU A 111 5.86 -5.22 12.80
C LEU A 111 5.58 -6.00 14.09
N LEU A 112 5.90 -7.31 14.12
CA LEU A 112 5.74 -8.13 15.30
C LEU A 112 6.77 -7.83 16.41
N ALA A 113 7.86 -7.14 16.08
CA ALA A 113 8.89 -6.71 17.03
C ALA A 113 8.64 -5.29 17.57
N LEU A 114 7.55 -4.63 17.20
CA LEU A 114 7.21 -3.34 17.78
C LEU A 114 7.05 -3.45 19.30
N PRO A 115 7.42 -2.41 20.06
CA PRO A 115 7.25 -2.39 21.50
C PRO A 115 5.81 -2.64 21.93
N ASP A 116 5.61 -3.18 23.13
CA ASP A 116 4.29 -3.39 23.71
C ASP A 116 3.46 -2.10 23.72
N GLY A 117 2.23 -2.21 23.23
CA GLY A 117 1.31 -1.06 23.09
C GLY A 117 1.50 -0.25 21.81
N GLU A 118 2.52 -0.53 20.99
CA GLU A 118 2.67 0.04 19.66
C GLU A 118 1.96 -0.82 18.61
N SER A 119 1.53 -0.17 17.54
CA SER A 119 0.91 -0.82 16.37
C SER A 119 1.25 -0.07 15.09
N LEU A 120 1.15 -0.71 13.95
CA LEU A 120 1.30 -0.04 12.66
C LEU A 120 0.30 1.11 12.53
N GLY A 121 -0.95 0.89 12.97
CA GLY A 121 -1.99 1.92 12.97
C GLY A 121 -1.59 3.15 13.80
N ALA A 122 -1.09 2.95 15.02
CA ALA A 122 -0.65 4.04 15.90
C ALA A 122 0.55 4.80 15.29
N LEU A 123 1.51 4.05 14.72
CA LEU A 123 2.68 4.62 14.04
C LEU A 123 2.25 5.49 12.86
N LEU A 124 1.37 5.02 11.99
CA LEU A 124 0.87 5.79 10.84
C LEU A 124 0.09 7.03 11.28
N GLU A 125 -0.73 6.92 12.33
CA GLU A 125 -1.55 8.03 12.83
C GLU A 125 -0.70 9.19 13.37
N ARG A 126 0.45 8.91 14.00
CA ARG A 126 1.39 9.94 14.46
C ARG A 126 1.93 10.83 13.33
N HIS A 127 1.94 10.30 12.10
CA HIS A 127 2.41 11.01 10.91
C HIS A 127 1.29 11.49 10.01
N ARG A 128 0.03 11.41 10.48
CA ARG A 128 -1.10 11.92 9.70
C ARG A 128 -0.92 13.43 9.47
N PRO A 129 -0.93 13.89 8.20
CA PRO A 129 -0.86 15.31 7.92
C PRO A 129 -2.12 16.01 8.45
N PRO A 130 -2.01 17.29 8.88
CA PRO A 130 -3.18 18.08 9.20
C PRO A 130 -4.09 18.18 7.97
N GLY A 131 -5.40 18.32 8.22
CA GLY A 131 -6.37 18.48 7.14
C GLY A 131 -5.98 19.65 6.22
N LYS A 132 -5.91 19.37 4.92
CA LYS A 132 -5.60 20.36 3.87
C LYS A 132 -6.79 20.48 2.92
N PRO A 133 -6.99 21.65 2.29
CA PRO A 133 -7.93 21.74 1.18
C PRO A 133 -7.61 20.72 0.10
N ALA A 134 -8.64 20.22 -0.58
CA ALA A 134 -8.45 19.31 -1.71
C ALA A 134 -7.60 19.99 -2.80
N PRO A 135 -6.59 19.31 -3.37
CA PRO A 135 -5.76 19.85 -4.43
C PRO A 135 -6.62 20.15 -5.66
N GLN A 136 -6.43 21.32 -6.24
CA GLN A 136 -7.14 21.76 -7.44
C GLN A 136 -6.40 21.32 -8.72
N THR A 137 -5.08 21.19 -8.64
CA THR A 137 -4.21 20.81 -9.76
C THR A 137 -3.23 19.73 -9.32
N LEU A 138 -2.56 19.07 -10.28
CA LEU A 138 -1.46 18.15 -9.99
C LEU A 138 -0.27 18.85 -9.31
N ALA A 139 -0.05 20.12 -9.61
CA ALA A 139 1.04 20.89 -9.01
C ALA A 139 0.82 21.12 -7.50
N ASP A 140 -0.42 21.06 -7.03
CA ASP A 140 -0.76 21.20 -5.61
C ASP A 140 -0.46 19.92 -4.80
N VAL A 141 -0.12 18.81 -5.50
CA VAL A 141 0.24 17.52 -4.88
C VAL A 141 1.75 17.39 -4.84
N PRO A 142 2.41 17.69 -3.72
CA PRO A 142 3.85 17.57 -3.63
C PRO A 142 4.27 16.10 -3.70
N ALA A 143 5.42 15.83 -4.31
CA ALA A 143 5.99 14.49 -4.34
C ALA A 143 6.35 13.98 -2.93
N GLU A 144 6.70 14.87 -2.03
CA GLU A 144 7.04 14.59 -0.64
C GLU A 144 6.52 15.69 0.29
N THR A 145 6.15 15.30 1.51
CA THR A 145 5.80 16.23 2.60
C THR A 145 6.72 16.03 3.80
N THR A 146 6.67 16.93 4.76
CA THR A 146 7.40 16.77 6.04
C THR A 146 6.97 15.50 6.75
N GLU A 147 5.66 15.21 6.76
CA GLU A 147 5.08 14.05 7.40
C GLU A 147 5.51 12.76 6.71
N SER A 148 5.48 12.71 5.36
CA SER A 148 5.91 11.51 4.61
C SER A 148 7.39 11.20 4.80
N ARG A 149 8.23 12.23 4.85
CA ARG A 149 9.67 12.06 5.17
C ARG A 149 9.88 11.58 6.60
N SER A 150 9.10 12.11 7.55
CA SER A 150 9.18 11.69 8.95
C SER A 150 8.74 10.25 9.12
N LEU A 151 7.62 9.86 8.50
CA LEU A 151 7.15 8.48 8.47
C LEU A 151 8.20 7.54 7.85
N SER A 152 8.77 7.90 6.71
CA SER A 152 9.81 7.09 6.06
C SER A 152 11.02 6.87 6.97
N ARG A 153 11.45 7.90 7.72
CA ARG A 153 12.55 7.74 8.69
C ARG A 153 12.18 6.84 9.86
N GLU A 154 10.96 6.94 10.35
CA GLU A 154 10.50 6.10 11.45
C GLU A 154 10.37 4.64 11.03
N LEU A 155 9.75 4.36 9.90
CA LEU A 155 9.64 2.99 9.35
C LEU A 155 11.03 2.35 9.20
N ARG A 156 12.02 3.07 8.67
CA ARG A 156 13.40 2.57 8.52
C ARG A 156 14.13 2.29 9.84
N ARG A 157 13.66 2.79 10.98
CA ARG A 157 14.26 2.47 12.30
C ARG A 157 13.77 1.12 12.82
N HIS A 158 12.64 0.67 12.31
CA HIS A 158 12.03 -0.59 12.73
C HIS A 158 12.39 -1.76 11.79
N GLY A 159 12.83 -1.46 10.54
CA GLY A 159 13.24 -2.50 9.59
C GLY A 159 13.27 -2.06 8.13
#